data_6a54b36d0cbb2d1ae3eb42ab930d9253
#
_entry.id   6a54b36d0cbb2d1ae3eb42ab930d9253
#
_cell.length_a   1.000
_cell.length_b   1.000
_cell.length_c   1.000
_cell.angle_alpha   90.00
_cell.angle_beta   90.00
_cell.angle_gamma   90.00
#
_symmetry.space_group_name_H-M   'P 1'
#
loop_
_entity.id
_entity.type
_entity.pdbx_description
1 polymer ?
#
loop_
_entity_poly.entity_id
_entity_poly.type
_entity_poly.pdbx_seq_one_letter_code
_entity_poly.pdbx_strand_id
1 'polypeptide(L)'
;MPQRPEDIPPHWTVRSIIDALKRAKPYLRERYRVRAIGVFGSYVRNEQGTGSDLDILVELDEPIGWDVVDLKEDLERILGLPVDLVLKGGIARRPRLMHAVDEEVVYA
;
A
#
# COMPACT_ATOMS: atom_id res chain seq x y z
N MET A 1 7.67 23.32 9.78
CA MET A 1 8.00 22.88 11.13
C MET A 1 8.57 21.47 11.06
N PRO A 2 9.76 21.25 11.61
CA PRO A 2 10.29 19.89 11.59
C PRO A 2 9.42 18.98 12.43
N GLN A 3 9.14 17.81 11.92
CA GLN A 3 8.41 16.82 12.68
C GLN A 3 9.28 16.29 13.79
N ARG A 4 8.73 16.25 14.98
CA ARG A 4 9.37 15.59 16.10
C ARG A 4 9.04 14.11 16.06
N PRO A 5 9.85 13.24 16.67
CA PRO A 5 9.56 11.81 16.69
C PRO A 5 8.15 11.48 17.17
N GLU A 6 7.62 12.25 18.11
CA GLU A 6 6.27 12.06 18.61
C GLU A 6 5.18 12.55 17.67
N ASP A 7 5.54 13.37 16.66
CA ASP A 7 4.60 13.85 15.65
C ASP A 7 4.52 12.90 14.45
N ILE A 8 5.53 12.07 14.28
CA ILE A 8 5.48 10.99 13.31
C ILE A 8 4.58 9.96 13.94
N PRO A 9 3.39 9.68 13.37
CA PRO A 9 2.50 8.72 14.01
C PRO A 9 3.25 7.42 14.21
N PRO A 10 3.64 7.07 15.46
CA PRO A 10 4.24 5.76 15.70
C PRO A 10 3.24 4.67 15.41
N HIS A 11 2.02 5.08 15.16
CA HIS A 11 0.88 4.22 14.98
C HIS A 11 0.07 4.67 13.79
N TRP A 12 0.59 4.43 12.57
CA TRP A 12 -0.24 4.53 11.40
C TRP A 12 -1.41 3.58 11.57
N THR A 13 -2.63 4.13 11.53
CA THR A 13 -3.83 3.30 11.47
C THR A 13 -4.16 3.02 10.01
N VAL A 14 -4.93 1.97 9.77
CA VAL A 14 -5.39 1.68 8.42
C VAL A 14 -6.15 2.88 7.84
N ARG A 15 -6.90 3.59 8.67
CA ARG A 15 -7.65 4.76 8.23
C ARG A 15 -6.74 5.89 7.74
N SER A 16 -5.70 6.22 8.50
CA SER A 16 -4.78 7.28 8.10
C SER A 16 -4.00 6.90 6.85
N ILE A 17 -3.64 5.63 6.71
CA ILE A 17 -3.00 5.11 5.51
C ILE A 17 -3.93 5.23 4.31
N ILE A 18 -5.18 4.82 4.46
CA ILE A 18 -6.17 4.91 3.39
C ILE A 18 -6.39 6.37 2.98
N ASP A 19 -6.47 7.29 3.94
CA ASP A 19 -6.64 8.71 3.63
C ASP A 19 -5.44 9.25 2.84
N ALA A 20 -4.22 8.86 3.20
CA ALA A 20 -3.03 9.27 2.47
C ALA A 20 -3.02 8.69 1.05
N LEU A 21 -3.43 7.43 0.89
CA LEU A 21 -3.52 6.81 -0.42
C LEU A 21 -4.59 7.45 -1.29
N LYS A 22 -5.72 7.84 -0.71
CA LYS A 22 -6.76 8.56 -1.45
C LYS A 22 -6.24 9.87 -2.00
N ARG A 23 -5.47 10.62 -1.21
CA ARG A 23 -4.88 11.87 -1.67
C ARG A 23 -3.85 11.66 -2.78
N ALA A 24 -3.11 10.56 -2.73
CA ALA A 24 -2.09 10.25 -3.72
C ALA A 24 -2.67 9.59 -4.99
N LYS A 25 -3.88 9.10 -4.94
CA LYS A 25 -4.47 8.29 -6.00
C LYS A 25 -4.44 8.95 -7.39
N PRO A 26 -4.78 10.24 -7.54
CA PRO A 26 -4.68 10.88 -8.86
C PRO A 26 -3.28 10.84 -9.44
N TYR A 27 -2.28 11.11 -8.62
CA TYR A 27 -0.88 11.04 -9.02
C TYR A 27 -0.49 9.61 -9.43
N LEU A 28 -0.87 8.62 -8.62
CA LEU A 28 -0.54 7.23 -8.87
C LEU A 28 -1.22 6.72 -10.15
N ARG A 29 -2.44 7.14 -10.38
CA ARG A 29 -3.16 6.78 -11.60
C ARG A 29 -2.45 7.33 -12.83
N GLU A 30 -2.08 8.57 -12.80
CA GLU A 30 -1.45 9.22 -13.95
C GLU A 30 -0.04 8.71 -14.21
N ARG A 31 0.73 8.53 -13.13
CA ARG A 31 2.14 8.16 -13.23
C ARG A 31 2.34 6.66 -13.49
N TYR A 32 1.51 5.82 -12.89
CA TYR A 32 1.73 4.36 -12.89
C TYR A 32 0.54 3.55 -13.39
N ARG A 33 -0.49 4.19 -13.86
CA ARG A 33 -1.70 3.50 -14.36
C ARG A 33 -2.41 2.71 -13.27
N VAL A 34 -2.35 3.19 -12.04
CA VAL A 34 -3.04 2.54 -10.94
C VAL A 34 -4.54 2.68 -11.09
N ARG A 35 -5.26 1.56 -11.17
CA ARG A 35 -6.72 1.51 -11.24
C ARG A 35 -7.32 1.46 -9.84
N ALA A 36 -6.75 0.62 -8.99
CA ALA A 36 -7.22 0.46 -7.62
C ALA A 36 -6.03 0.22 -6.71
N ILE A 37 -6.15 0.64 -5.47
CA ILE A 37 -5.11 0.46 -4.47
C ILE A 37 -5.78 0.21 -3.12
N GLY A 38 -5.27 -0.76 -2.37
CA GLY A 38 -5.82 -1.11 -1.08
C GLY A 38 -4.75 -1.61 -0.13
N VAL A 39 -5.13 -1.77 1.12
CA VAL A 39 -4.26 -2.23 2.20
C VAL A 39 -4.82 -3.55 2.71
N PHE A 40 -3.93 -4.48 3.00
CA PHE A 40 -4.31 -5.75 3.62
C PHE A 40 -3.24 -6.15 4.64
N GLY A 41 -3.39 -7.33 5.24
CA GLY A 41 -2.39 -7.86 6.13
C GLY A 41 -2.45 -7.30 7.55
N SER A 42 -1.27 -7.24 8.21
CA SER A 42 -1.20 -6.96 9.63
C SER A 42 -1.76 -5.59 10.02
N TYR A 43 -1.59 -4.57 9.19
CA TYR A 43 -2.14 -3.24 9.49
C TYR A 43 -3.67 -3.25 9.52
N VAL A 44 -4.30 -4.01 8.64
CA VAL A 44 -5.77 -4.13 8.64
C VAL A 44 -6.26 -4.88 9.86
N ARG A 45 -5.51 -5.90 10.29
CA ARG A 45 -5.83 -6.67 11.49
C ARG A 45 -5.42 -5.99 12.79
N ASN A 46 -4.77 -4.82 12.69
CA ASN A 46 -4.21 -4.11 13.84
C ASN A 46 -3.20 -4.97 14.62
N GLU A 47 -2.41 -5.74 13.88
CA GLU A 47 -1.40 -6.64 14.44
C GLU A 47 0.01 -6.20 14.09
N GLN A 48 0.18 -4.99 13.52
CA GLN A 48 1.48 -4.51 13.13
C GLN A 48 2.36 -4.27 14.35
N GLY A 49 3.60 -4.73 14.24
CA GLY A 49 4.62 -4.49 15.25
C GLY A 49 5.75 -3.62 14.70
N THR A 50 6.78 -3.42 15.51
CA THR A 50 7.99 -2.73 15.06
C THR A 50 8.59 -3.48 13.89
N GLY A 51 8.80 -2.78 12.78
CA GLY A 51 9.39 -3.36 11.59
C GLY A 51 8.42 -4.11 10.68
N SER A 52 7.11 -4.08 10.98
CA SER A 52 6.13 -4.66 10.06
C SER A 52 6.08 -3.87 8.76
N ASP A 53 6.09 -4.58 7.63
CA ASP A 53 5.88 -3.96 6.34
C ASP A 53 4.39 -3.72 6.13
N LEU A 54 4.08 -2.64 5.43
CA LEU A 54 2.71 -2.36 5.04
C LEU A 54 2.39 -3.10 3.74
N ASP A 55 1.41 -3.99 3.79
CA ASP A 55 1.00 -4.76 2.62
C ASP A 55 0.03 -3.95 1.78
N ILE A 56 0.43 -3.62 0.56
CA ILE A 56 -0.39 -2.83 -0.38
C ILE A 56 -0.68 -3.66 -1.62
N LEU A 57 -1.96 -3.74 -1.96
CA LEU A 57 -2.43 -4.35 -3.19
C LEU A 57 -2.67 -3.25 -4.22
N VAL A 58 -2.13 -3.43 -5.42
CA VAL A 58 -2.34 -2.50 -6.52
C VAL A 58 -2.90 -3.25 -7.71
N GLU A 59 -3.93 -2.70 -8.33
CA GLU A 59 -4.45 -3.12 -9.61
C GLU A 59 -4.10 -2.07 -10.64
N LEU A 60 -3.45 -2.50 -11.73
CA LEU A 60 -3.00 -1.61 -12.81
C LEU A 60 -3.89 -1.78 -14.03
N ASP A 61 -4.09 -0.69 -14.79
CA ASP A 61 -4.80 -0.76 -16.07
C ASP A 61 -4.01 -1.54 -17.11
N GLU A 62 -2.67 -1.47 -17.01
CA GLU A 62 -1.79 -2.18 -17.92
C GLU A 62 -0.46 -2.45 -17.22
N PRO A 63 0.31 -3.43 -17.68
CA PRO A 63 1.65 -3.68 -17.11
C PRO A 63 2.56 -2.45 -17.26
N ILE A 64 3.32 -2.16 -16.21
CA ILE A 64 4.25 -1.03 -16.20
C ILE A 64 5.71 -1.46 -16.13
N GLY A 65 5.98 -2.77 -16.16
CA GLY A 65 7.34 -3.28 -16.18
C GLY A 65 8.15 -2.83 -14.96
N TRP A 66 9.35 -2.34 -15.21
CA TRP A 66 10.27 -1.92 -14.15
C TRP A 66 9.78 -0.70 -13.35
N ASP A 67 8.80 0.03 -13.85
CA ASP A 67 8.23 1.16 -13.10
C ASP A 67 7.54 0.71 -11.80
N VAL A 68 7.31 -0.57 -11.63
CA VAL A 68 6.83 -1.14 -10.35
C VAL A 68 7.79 -0.80 -9.20
N VAL A 69 9.09 -0.80 -9.46
CA VAL A 69 10.09 -0.45 -8.45
C VAL A 69 9.91 1.01 -8.02
N ASP A 70 9.72 1.91 -8.98
CA ASP A 70 9.49 3.31 -8.70
C ASP A 70 8.17 3.52 -7.95
N LEU A 71 7.15 2.76 -8.31
CA LEU A 71 5.85 2.81 -7.61
C LEU A 71 6.00 2.44 -6.15
N LYS A 72 6.73 1.38 -5.86
CA LYS A 72 6.99 0.97 -4.48
C LYS A 72 7.73 2.05 -3.71
N GLU A 73 8.78 2.61 -4.31
CA GLU A 73 9.56 3.67 -3.67
C GLU A 73 8.73 4.93 -3.42
N ASP A 74 7.87 5.30 -4.35
CA ASP A 74 6.98 6.44 -4.18
C ASP A 74 5.99 6.20 -3.04
N LEU A 75 5.44 5.00 -2.94
CA LEU A 75 4.53 4.66 -1.84
C LEU A 75 5.24 4.71 -0.50
N GLU A 76 6.46 4.21 -0.43
CA GLU A 76 7.26 4.28 0.79
C GLU A 76 7.56 5.72 1.18
N ARG A 77 7.85 6.57 0.20
CA ARG A 77 8.09 8.00 0.46
C ARG A 77 6.83 8.70 0.93
N ILE A 78 5.70 8.44 0.29
CA ILE A 78 4.42 9.07 0.64
C ILE A 78 3.99 8.68 2.05
N LEU A 79 4.16 7.43 2.40
CA LEU A 79 3.67 6.89 3.67
C LEU A 79 4.71 6.91 4.78
N GLY A 80 6.00 7.00 4.43
CA GLY A 80 7.06 6.93 5.43
C GLY A 80 7.19 5.57 6.09
N LEU A 81 6.77 4.50 5.41
CA LEU A 81 6.76 3.14 5.93
C LEU A 81 7.32 2.19 4.89
N PRO A 82 7.98 1.10 5.31
CA PRO A 82 8.32 0.04 4.38
C PRO A 82 7.05 -0.57 3.80
N VAL A 83 7.06 -0.81 2.50
CA VAL A 83 5.89 -1.32 1.77
C VAL A 83 6.22 -2.65 1.12
N ASP A 84 5.33 -3.61 1.30
CA ASP A 84 5.32 -4.85 0.54
C ASP A 84 4.25 -4.70 -0.54
N LEU A 85 4.69 -4.48 -1.78
CA LEU A 85 3.80 -4.19 -2.89
C LEU A 85 3.40 -5.47 -3.60
N VAL A 86 2.10 -5.69 -3.72
CA VAL A 86 1.54 -6.85 -4.40
C VAL A 86 0.69 -6.37 -5.56
N LEU A 87 0.99 -6.87 -6.74
CA LEU A 87 0.17 -6.58 -7.93
C LEU A 87 -0.95 -7.62 -8.04
N LYS A 88 -2.16 -7.16 -8.25
CA LYS A 88 -3.32 -8.05 -8.30
C LYS A 88 -3.17 -9.14 -9.35
N GLY A 89 -2.64 -8.79 -10.53
CA GLY A 89 -2.40 -9.79 -11.58
C GLY A 89 -1.42 -10.89 -11.19
N GLY A 90 -0.50 -10.58 -10.26
CA GLY A 90 0.49 -11.56 -9.79
C GLY A 90 -0.03 -12.52 -8.73
N ILE A 91 -1.04 -12.12 -7.95
CA ILE A 91 -1.52 -12.95 -6.85
C ILE A 91 -2.37 -14.14 -7.32
N ALA A 92 -2.83 -14.12 -8.56
CA ALA A 92 -3.57 -15.27 -9.11
C ALA A 92 -2.76 -16.56 -9.05
N ARG A 93 -1.44 -16.47 -8.99
CA ARG A 93 -0.53 -17.60 -8.87
C ARG A 93 -0.28 -18.02 -7.42
N ARG A 94 -0.87 -17.32 -6.46
CA ARG A 94 -0.66 -17.53 -5.03
C ARG A 94 -2.02 -17.61 -4.34
N PRO A 95 -2.69 -18.76 -4.40
CA PRO A 95 -4.08 -18.87 -3.92
C PRO A 95 -4.29 -18.48 -2.46
N ARG A 96 -3.33 -18.78 -1.59
CA ARG A 96 -3.45 -18.42 -0.17
C ARG A 96 -3.42 -16.91 0.01
N LEU A 97 -2.53 -16.23 -0.72
CA LEU A 97 -2.43 -14.79 -0.66
C LEU A 97 -3.69 -14.14 -1.23
N MET A 98 -4.19 -14.68 -2.35
CA MET A 98 -5.41 -14.18 -2.97
C MET A 98 -6.59 -14.28 -2.01
N HIS A 99 -6.72 -15.40 -1.31
CA HIS A 99 -7.78 -15.60 -0.33
C HIS A 99 -7.69 -14.57 0.80
N ALA A 100 -6.50 -14.39 1.36
CA ALA A 100 -6.27 -13.41 2.43
C ALA A 100 -6.58 -11.99 1.97
N VAL A 101 -6.15 -11.63 0.76
CA VAL A 101 -6.42 -10.31 0.19
C VAL A 101 -7.92 -10.09 0.01
N ASP A 102 -8.62 -11.07 -0.55
CA ASP A 102 -10.06 -10.95 -0.81
C ASP A 102 -10.85 -10.72 0.48
N GLU A 103 -10.42 -11.33 1.57
CA GLU A 103 -11.11 -11.19 2.86
C GLU A 103 -10.74 -9.92 3.62
N GLU A 104 -9.51 -9.44 3.47
CA GLU A 104 -8.96 -8.40 4.34
C GLU A 104 -8.81 -7.03 3.69
N VAL A 105 -8.78 -6.96 2.35
CA VAL A 105 -8.39 -5.74 1.68
C VAL A 105 -9.37 -4.59 1.95
N VAL A 106 -8.79 -3.43 2.28
CA VAL A 106 -9.53 -2.17 2.42
C VAL A 106 -9.03 -1.25 1.32
N TYR A 107 -9.91 -0.92 0.39
CA TYR A 107 -9.54 -0.07 -0.75
C TYR A 107 -9.57 1.42 -0.41
N ALA A 108 -8.63 2.14 -0.98
CA ALA A 108 -8.62 3.58 -0.91
C ALA A 108 -9.50 4.23 -1.98
#